data_4af297292cc6e3071bdbf43187d36304
#
_entry.id   4af297292cc6e3071bdbf43187d36304
#
_cell.length_a   1.000
_cell.length_b   1.000
_cell.length_c   1.000
_cell.angle_alpha   90.00
_cell.angle_beta   90.00
_cell.angle_gamma   90.00
#
_symmetry.space_group_name_H-M   'P 1'
#
loop_
_entity.id
_entity.type
_entity.pdbx_description
1 polymer ?
#
loop_
_entity_poly.entity_id
_entity_poly.type
_entity_poly.pdbx_seq_one_letter_code
_entity_poly.pdbx_strand_id
1 'polypeptide(L)'
;MSSEQVERSEQFLRALQDRICKAVEQIDGDARFVEDAWTRPAGGGGRTRVLRDGAVFEQAGVNFSLVHGDKLPPSATAHRPELAGGSFVATGVSLVLHPRNPYVPTTHANVRYFEASKPGVQSVWWFGGGFDLTPFYPFDDDVRHWHGVARDVCAPYGEDVYARYKRWCDEYFYLKHRDETRGVGGLFYDDLNEGGFERCFAFTQVVGQGFLDAYQPIAERRKDTPYGEREREFQLYRRGRYVEFNLVYDRGTLFGLQSGGRTESILMSLPPRVRFEYAYQPEAGSSEARLADYLKPRDWI
;
A
#
# COMPACT_ATOMS: atom_id res chain seq x y z
N MET A 1 1.81 -6.38 28.86
CA MET A 1 1.09 -5.09 28.70
C MET A 1 1.67 -4.44 27.47
N SER A 2 0.83 -3.94 26.56
CA SER A 2 1.31 -3.22 25.38
C SER A 2 1.96 -1.90 25.82
N SER A 3 2.95 -1.41 25.07
CA SER A 3 3.54 -0.11 25.34
C SER A 3 2.53 1.00 25.01
N GLU A 4 2.67 2.17 25.65
CA GLU A 4 1.86 3.35 25.33
C GLU A 4 1.98 3.71 23.83
N GLN A 5 3.15 3.47 23.23
CA GLN A 5 3.40 3.72 21.81
C GLN A 5 2.57 2.79 20.92
N VAL A 6 2.45 1.51 21.27
CA VAL A 6 1.58 0.55 20.58
C VAL A 6 0.12 0.98 20.66
N GLU A 7 -0.37 1.37 21.86
CA GLU A 7 -1.76 1.76 22.05
C GLU A 7 -2.12 3.03 21.25
N ARG A 8 -1.25 4.04 21.24
CA ARG A 8 -1.42 5.25 20.44
C ARG A 8 -1.41 4.96 18.94
N SER A 9 -0.50 4.10 18.50
CA SER A 9 -0.42 3.69 17.10
C SER A 9 -1.67 2.91 16.69
N GLU A 10 -2.13 1.96 17.51
CA GLU A 10 -3.37 1.20 17.28
C GLU A 10 -4.58 2.13 17.14
N GLN A 11 -4.76 3.04 18.09
CA GLN A 11 -5.89 3.98 18.06
C GLN A 11 -5.93 4.79 16.77
N PHE A 12 -4.79 5.36 16.38
CA PHE A 12 -4.68 6.10 15.12
C PHE A 12 -5.02 5.24 13.91
N LEU A 13 -4.44 4.04 13.81
CA LEU A 13 -4.61 3.16 12.67
C LEU A 13 -6.05 2.65 12.51
N ARG A 14 -6.75 2.36 13.62
CA ARG A 14 -8.18 2.03 13.59
C ARG A 14 -9.03 3.19 13.07
N ALA A 15 -8.78 4.40 13.55
CA ALA A 15 -9.47 5.60 13.07
C ALA A 15 -9.17 5.90 11.59
N LEU A 16 -7.92 5.66 11.16
CA LEU A 16 -7.52 5.80 9.77
C LEU A 16 -8.28 4.80 8.86
N GLN A 17 -8.38 3.53 9.26
CA GLN A 17 -9.19 2.55 8.53
C GLN A 17 -10.64 3.00 8.39
N ASP A 18 -11.27 3.47 9.48
CA ASP A 18 -12.66 3.93 9.47
C ASP A 18 -12.84 5.11 8.50
N ARG A 19 -11.93 6.07 8.53
CA ARG A 19 -11.95 7.24 7.62
C ARG A 19 -11.78 6.84 6.17
N ILE A 20 -10.85 5.96 5.86
CA ILE A 20 -10.60 5.48 4.49
C ILE A 20 -11.81 4.71 3.96
N CYS A 21 -12.35 3.77 4.74
CA CYS A 21 -13.53 3.00 4.31
C CYS A 21 -14.72 3.92 4.01
N LYS A 22 -14.98 4.90 4.89
CA LYS A 22 -16.06 5.88 4.68
C LYS A 22 -15.87 6.68 3.40
N ALA A 23 -14.65 7.16 3.12
CA ALA A 23 -14.36 7.91 1.90
C ALA A 23 -14.52 7.05 0.63
N VAL A 24 -14.03 5.81 0.65
CA VAL A 24 -14.17 4.86 -0.47
C VAL A 24 -15.63 4.53 -0.74
N GLU A 25 -16.46 4.33 0.30
CA GLU A 25 -17.90 4.15 0.17
C GLU A 25 -18.63 5.37 -0.41
N GLN A 26 -18.17 6.57 -0.10
CA GLN A 26 -18.70 7.81 -0.67
C GLN A 26 -18.34 7.97 -2.15
N ILE A 27 -17.11 7.62 -2.54
CA ILE A 27 -16.68 7.62 -3.95
C ILE A 27 -17.47 6.60 -4.76
N ASP A 28 -17.68 5.40 -4.20
CA ASP A 28 -18.42 4.31 -4.84
C ASP A 28 -19.91 4.61 -4.99
N GLY A 29 -20.52 5.13 -3.94
CA GLY A 29 -21.94 5.52 -3.89
C GLY A 29 -22.91 4.37 -3.61
N ASP A 30 -22.60 3.15 -4.05
CA ASP A 30 -23.52 1.99 -4.01
C ASP A 30 -23.07 0.95 -2.98
N ALA A 31 -21.88 0.38 -3.15
CA ALA A 31 -21.40 -0.70 -2.30
C ALA A 31 -20.91 -0.25 -0.92
N ARG A 32 -20.90 -1.18 0.03
CA ARG A 32 -20.42 -0.98 1.40
C ARG A 32 -19.37 -2.02 1.76
N PHE A 33 -18.47 -1.66 2.65
CA PHE A 33 -17.51 -2.61 3.20
C PHE A 33 -18.19 -3.64 4.11
N VAL A 34 -17.86 -4.90 3.90
CA VAL A 34 -18.16 -5.97 4.84
C VAL A 34 -16.96 -6.15 5.76
N GLU A 35 -17.22 -6.10 7.06
CA GLU A 35 -16.18 -6.28 8.08
C GLU A 35 -16.08 -7.73 8.51
N ASP A 36 -14.84 -8.21 8.60
CA ASP A 36 -14.47 -9.50 9.14
C ASP A 36 -13.44 -9.26 10.27
N ALA A 37 -13.91 -9.31 11.51
CA ALA A 37 -13.07 -9.22 12.70
C ALA A 37 -12.53 -10.59 13.08
N TRP A 38 -11.23 -10.67 13.35
CA TRP A 38 -10.57 -11.93 13.66
C TRP A 38 -9.55 -11.79 14.79
N THR A 39 -9.30 -12.90 15.48
CA THR A 39 -8.31 -13.00 16.55
C THR A 39 -7.29 -14.09 16.23
N ARG A 40 -6.10 -14.01 16.84
CA ARG A 40 -5.03 -15.01 16.70
C ARG A 40 -4.80 -15.75 18.02
N PRO A 41 -4.57 -17.07 18.01
CA PRO A 41 -4.19 -17.82 19.20
C PRO A 41 -2.89 -17.32 19.85
N ALA A 42 -1.93 -16.83 19.03
CA ALA A 42 -0.67 -16.26 19.48
C ALA A 42 -0.78 -14.81 20.02
N GLY A 43 -2.00 -14.29 20.11
CA GLY A 43 -2.29 -12.93 20.56
C GLY A 43 -2.47 -11.92 19.43
N GLY A 44 -3.33 -10.95 19.69
CA GLY A 44 -3.73 -9.93 18.73
C GLY A 44 -4.86 -10.40 17.79
N GLY A 45 -5.02 -9.68 16.71
CA GLY A 45 -6.08 -9.90 15.73
C GLY A 45 -6.12 -8.81 14.69
N GLY A 46 -7.24 -8.65 14.04
CA GLY A 46 -7.42 -7.62 13.03
C GLY A 46 -8.87 -7.40 12.66
N ARG A 47 -9.04 -6.44 11.76
CA ARG A 47 -10.32 -6.03 11.23
C ARG A 47 -10.15 -5.84 9.73
N THR A 48 -10.51 -6.88 8.96
CA THR A 48 -10.45 -6.86 7.50
C THR A 48 -11.77 -6.33 6.96
N ARG A 49 -11.71 -5.31 6.12
CA ARG A 49 -12.88 -4.77 5.44
C ARG A 49 -12.70 -4.93 3.95
N VAL A 50 -13.70 -5.54 3.30
CA VAL A 50 -13.70 -5.77 1.85
C VAL A 50 -15.00 -5.25 1.25
N LEU A 51 -14.86 -4.38 0.25
CA LEU A 51 -15.95 -3.95 -0.64
C LEU A 51 -15.80 -4.70 -1.96
N ARG A 52 -16.89 -5.23 -2.48
CA ARG A 52 -16.91 -6.00 -3.73
C ARG A 52 -18.06 -5.52 -4.63
N ASP A 53 -17.83 -5.66 -5.92
CA ASP A 53 -18.81 -5.43 -6.97
C ASP A 53 -19.48 -4.05 -6.95
N GLY A 54 -18.76 -3.04 -6.42
CA GLY A 54 -19.21 -1.66 -6.36
C GLY A 54 -19.36 -1.00 -7.73
N ALA A 55 -20.00 0.16 -7.74
CA ALA A 55 -20.16 0.95 -8.96
C ALA A 55 -18.82 1.45 -9.49
N VAL A 56 -17.92 1.91 -8.59
CA VAL A 56 -16.58 2.41 -8.91
C VAL A 56 -15.51 1.36 -8.62
N PHE A 57 -15.56 0.70 -7.47
CA PHE A 57 -14.57 -0.28 -7.06
C PHE A 57 -15.06 -1.70 -7.29
N GLU A 58 -14.40 -2.42 -8.21
CA GLU A 58 -14.66 -3.84 -8.42
C GLU A 58 -14.26 -4.66 -7.19
N GLN A 59 -13.16 -4.27 -6.53
CA GLN A 59 -12.77 -4.72 -5.20
C GLN A 59 -11.96 -3.64 -4.49
N ALA A 60 -12.23 -3.45 -3.23
CA ALA A 60 -11.41 -2.65 -2.32
C ALA A 60 -11.20 -3.43 -1.02
N GLY A 61 -9.96 -3.50 -0.57
CA GLY A 61 -9.61 -4.12 0.71
C GLY A 61 -8.89 -3.13 1.60
N VAL A 62 -9.35 -2.97 2.84
CA VAL A 62 -8.69 -2.16 3.87
C VAL A 62 -8.55 -3.01 5.13
N ASN A 63 -7.33 -3.41 5.44
CA ASN A 63 -7.04 -4.31 6.55
C ASN A 63 -6.31 -3.56 7.67
N PHE A 64 -6.86 -3.62 8.88
CA PHE A 64 -6.16 -3.28 10.12
C PHE A 64 -5.72 -4.55 10.81
N SER A 65 -4.49 -4.57 11.35
CA SER A 65 -4.00 -5.66 12.19
C SER A 65 -3.18 -5.15 13.37
N LEU A 66 -3.29 -5.86 14.49
CA LEU A 66 -2.39 -5.81 15.63
C LEU A 66 -2.00 -7.24 15.97
N VAL A 67 -0.75 -7.60 15.78
CA VAL A 67 -0.28 -8.99 15.96
C VAL A 67 0.91 -9.05 16.90
N HIS A 68 0.92 -10.08 17.72
CA HIS A 68 2.04 -10.42 18.59
C HIS A 68 2.74 -11.67 18.07
N GLY A 69 4.03 -11.76 18.29
CA GLY A 69 4.80 -12.96 18.00
C GLY A 69 5.91 -13.15 19.02
N ASP A 70 6.06 -14.38 19.49
CA ASP A 70 7.07 -14.76 20.48
C ASP A 70 8.48 -14.88 19.88
N LYS A 71 8.56 -14.91 18.54
CA LYS A 71 9.81 -15.03 17.81
C LYS A 71 9.80 -14.15 16.56
N LEU A 72 10.80 -13.27 16.49
CA LEU A 72 11.03 -12.43 15.30
C LEU A 72 11.34 -13.31 14.07
N PRO A 73 10.70 -13.05 12.93
CA PRO A 73 11.03 -13.72 11.68
C PRO A 73 12.40 -13.29 11.15
N PRO A 74 13.09 -14.13 10.37
CA PRO A 74 14.41 -13.82 9.83
C PRO A 74 14.48 -12.51 9.04
N SER A 75 13.42 -12.15 8.34
CA SER A 75 13.32 -10.89 7.58
C SER A 75 13.37 -9.64 8.46
N ALA A 76 12.88 -9.71 9.71
CA ALA A 76 12.93 -8.60 10.66
C ALA A 76 14.27 -8.53 11.42
N THR A 77 15.08 -9.59 11.41
CA THR A 77 16.37 -9.64 12.10
C THR A 77 17.57 -9.50 11.17
N ALA A 78 17.35 -9.40 9.85
CA ALA A 78 18.43 -9.30 8.86
C ALA A 78 19.41 -8.14 9.12
N HIS A 79 18.89 -7.01 9.62
CA HIS A 79 19.67 -5.82 9.97
C HIS A 79 19.83 -5.60 11.47
N ARG A 80 19.30 -6.50 12.32
CA ARG A 80 19.29 -6.43 13.78
C ARG A 80 19.47 -7.83 14.39
N PRO A 81 20.65 -8.47 14.16
CA PRO A 81 20.88 -9.85 14.60
C PRO A 81 20.81 -10.02 16.14
N GLU A 82 21.05 -8.94 16.90
CA GLU A 82 20.95 -8.89 18.37
C GLU A 82 19.52 -9.18 18.86
N LEU A 83 18.50 -8.87 18.06
CA LEU A 83 17.09 -9.13 18.37
C LEU A 83 16.64 -10.55 18.00
N ALA A 84 17.51 -11.36 17.41
CA ALA A 84 17.13 -12.73 17.03
C ALA A 84 16.62 -13.54 18.24
N GLY A 85 15.45 -14.16 18.05
CA GLY A 85 14.74 -14.90 19.11
C GLY A 85 13.95 -14.01 20.07
N GLY A 86 13.91 -12.71 19.87
CA GLY A 86 13.03 -11.80 20.61
C GLY A 86 11.57 -11.87 20.16
N SER A 87 10.70 -11.31 20.98
CA SER A 87 9.27 -11.13 20.69
C SER A 87 9.02 -9.83 19.92
N PHE A 88 7.85 -9.71 19.31
CA PHE A 88 7.46 -8.48 18.60
C PHE A 88 5.98 -8.15 18.71
N VAL A 89 5.67 -6.90 18.50
CA VAL A 89 4.33 -6.38 18.23
C VAL A 89 4.38 -5.62 16.91
N ALA A 90 3.43 -5.91 16.01
CA ALA A 90 3.29 -5.21 14.75
C ALA A 90 1.83 -4.76 14.59
N THR A 91 1.62 -3.49 14.28
CA THR A 91 0.29 -2.94 13.99
C THR A 91 0.34 -2.08 12.75
N GLY A 92 -0.72 -2.15 11.92
CA GLY A 92 -0.75 -1.40 10.68
C GLY A 92 -2.11 -1.39 10.00
N VAL A 93 -2.25 -0.46 9.06
CA VAL A 93 -3.30 -0.47 8.04
C VAL A 93 -2.65 -0.69 6.69
N SER A 94 -3.20 -1.63 5.93
CA SER A 94 -2.84 -1.89 4.54
C SER A 94 -4.09 -1.87 3.69
N LEU A 95 -4.03 -1.25 2.52
CA LEU A 95 -5.17 -1.20 1.60
C LEU A 95 -4.73 -1.37 0.15
N VAL A 96 -5.63 -1.92 -0.64
CA VAL A 96 -5.55 -1.90 -2.11
C VAL A 96 -6.95 -1.64 -2.66
N LEU A 97 -7.05 -0.71 -3.61
CA LEU A 97 -8.28 -0.37 -4.30
C LEU A 97 -8.14 -0.74 -5.78
N HIS A 98 -9.05 -1.61 -6.27
CA HIS A 98 -9.11 -2.05 -7.67
C HIS A 98 -10.36 -1.49 -8.34
N PRO A 99 -10.27 -0.34 -9.04
CA PRO A 99 -11.40 0.27 -9.71
C PRO A 99 -11.87 -0.55 -10.91
N ARG A 100 -13.17 -0.47 -11.21
CA ARG A 100 -13.78 -1.08 -12.40
C ARG A 100 -13.36 -0.38 -13.68
N ASN A 101 -13.39 0.97 -13.66
CA ASN A 101 -13.03 1.79 -14.81
C ASN A 101 -11.51 1.77 -15.04
N PRO A 102 -11.02 1.41 -16.24
CA PRO A 102 -9.60 1.35 -16.57
C PRO A 102 -8.86 2.70 -16.46
N TYR A 103 -9.57 3.81 -16.50
CA TYR A 103 -9.01 5.16 -16.37
C TYR A 103 -8.82 5.58 -14.91
N VAL A 104 -9.45 4.88 -13.96
CA VAL A 104 -9.15 5.07 -12.53
C VAL A 104 -7.99 4.16 -12.16
N PRO A 105 -6.88 4.68 -11.62
CA PRO A 105 -5.74 3.85 -11.26
C PRO A 105 -6.02 2.95 -10.05
N THR A 106 -5.41 1.77 -10.04
CA THR A 106 -5.24 0.98 -8.82
C THR A 106 -4.31 1.73 -7.88
N THR A 107 -4.55 1.64 -6.58
CA THR A 107 -3.68 2.23 -5.57
C THR A 107 -3.49 1.31 -4.39
N HIS A 108 -2.33 1.44 -3.75
CA HIS A 108 -1.97 0.77 -2.52
C HIS A 108 -1.49 1.81 -1.51
N ALA A 109 -1.80 1.62 -0.24
CA ALA A 109 -1.17 2.32 0.86
C ALA A 109 -0.95 1.38 2.05
N ASN A 110 0.11 1.66 2.79
CA ASN A 110 0.41 0.97 4.04
C ASN A 110 1.02 1.97 5.01
N VAL A 111 0.59 1.93 6.26
CA VAL A 111 1.28 2.59 7.37
C VAL A 111 1.29 1.65 8.56
N ARG A 112 2.46 1.49 9.19
CA ARG A 112 2.67 0.49 10.22
C ARG A 112 3.63 0.95 11.31
N TYR A 113 3.48 0.38 12.49
CA TYR A 113 4.39 0.46 13.62
C TYR A 113 4.86 -0.95 13.98
N PHE A 114 6.10 -1.08 14.34
CA PHE A 114 6.74 -2.32 14.77
C PHE A 114 7.57 -2.07 16.02
N GLU A 115 7.45 -2.96 17.00
CA GLU A 115 8.27 -2.95 18.22
C GLU A 115 8.81 -4.36 18.47
N ALA A 116 10.12 -4.47 18.69
CA ALA A 116 10.81 -5.71 19.01
C ALA A 116 11.43 -5.64 20.39
N SER A 117 11.30 -6.72 21.16
CA SER A 117 11.82 -6.81 22.53
C SER A 117 12.50 -8.15 22.77
N LYS A 118 13.60 -8.12 23.53
CA LYS A 118 14.32 -9.31 23.97
C LYS A 118 14.85 -9.08 25.39
N PRO A 119 14.76 -10.05 26.30
CA PRO A 119 15.30 -9.92 27.63
C PRO A 119 16.78 -9.51 27.63
N GLY A 120 17.13 -8.48 28.39
CA GLY A 120 18.50 -7.96 28.47
C GLY A 120 18.94 -7.08 27.30
N VAL A 121 18.08 -6.82 26.32
CA VAL A 121 18.33 -5.91 25.20
C VAL A 121 17.31 -4.78 25.25
N GLN A 122 17.73 -3.55 24.94
CA GLN A 122 16.80 -2.42 24.82
C GLN A 122 15.79 -2.69 23.71
N SER A 123 14.51 -2.48 23.97
CA SER A 123 13.45 -2.57 22.95
C SER A 123 13.72 -1.59 21.81
N VAL A 124 13.48 -2.04 20.59
CA VAL A 124 13.65 -1.24 19.37
C VAL A 124 12.31 -1.13 18.67
N TRP A 125 12.00 0.04 18.18
CA TRP A 125 10.77 0.30 17.44
C TRP A 125 11.07 1.08 16.15
N TRP A 126 10.18 0.98 15.19
CA TRP A 126 10.22 1.78 13.96
C TRP A 126 8.85 1.86 13.30
N PHE A 127 8.70 2.88 12.48
CA PHE A 127 7.57 3.02 11.55
C PHE A 127 8.00 2.66 10.14
N GLY A 128 7.01 2.26 9.34
CA GLY A 128 7.15 2.06 7.91
C GLY A 128 5.83 2.36 7.22
N GLY A 129 5.90 2.63 5.93
CA GLY A 129 4.68 2.93 5.18
C GLY A 129 4.94 3.55 3.82
N GLY A 130 3.87 4.14 3.29
CA GLY A 130 3.85 4.81 2.01
C GLY A 130 2.54 4.58 1.27
N PHE A 131 2.47 5.11 0.06
CA PHE A 131 1.40 4.89 -0.89
C PHE A 131 1.93 4.97 -2.32
N ASP A 132 1.37 4.18 -3.22
CA ASP A 132 1.75 4.12 -4.62
C ASP A 132 0.55 4.01 -5.54
N LEU A 133 0.71 4.51 -6.78
CA LEU A 133 -0.32 4.60 -7.80
C LEU A 133 0.04 3.75 -9.00
N THR A 134 -0.92 2.91 -9.45
CA THR A 134 -0.76 2.00 -10.59
C THR A 134 -1.82 2.30 -11.66
N PRO A 135 -1.58 3.28 -12.55
CA PRO A 135 -2.48 3.58 -13.65
C PRO A 135 -2.32 2.54 -14.78
N PHE A 136 -3.41 2.33 -15.54
CA PHE A 136 -3.43 1.56 -16.78
C PHE A 136 -3.43 2.50 -17.99
N TYR A 137 -4.12 3.62 -17.88
CA TYR A 137 -4.13 4.74 -18.83
C TYR A 137 -3.77 6.01 -18.06
N PRO A 138 -2.48 6.35 -18.00
CA PRO A 138 -2.00 7.46 -17.18
C PRO A 138 -2.35 8.83 -17.78
N PHE A 139 -2.62 9.78 -16.89
CA PHE A 139 -2.77 11.21 -17.18
C PHE A 139 -1.73 11.99 -16.40
N ASP A 140 -1.01 12.89 -17.07
CA ASP A 140 0.05 13.68 -16.45
C ASP A 140 -0.43 14.50 -15.26
N ASP A 141 -1.62 15.11 -15.36
CA ASP A 141 -2.20 15.89 -14.27
C ASP A 141 -2.50 15.06 -13.02
N ASP A 142 -2.94 13.81 -13.21
CA ASP A 142 -3.20 12.91 -12.09
C ASP A 142 -1.89 12.48 -11.41
N VAL A 143 -0.87 12.17 -12.21
CA VAL A 143 0.45 11.79 -11.68
C VAL A 143 1.11 12.96 -10.96
N ARG A 144 1.04 14.18 -11.52
CA ARG A 144 1.57 15.39 -10.87
C ARG A 144 0.83 15.72 -9.58
N HIS A 145 -0.50 15.61 -9.58
CA HIS A 145 -1.30 15.80 -8.36
C HIS A 145 -0.88 14.79 -7.28
N TRP A 146 -0.77 13.50 -7.64
CA TRP A 146 -0.35 12.44 -6.73
C TRP A 146 1.00 12.72 -6.08
N HIS A 147 2.00 13.05 -6.88
CA HIS A 147 3.34 13.37 -6.41
C HIS A 147 3.41 14.73 -5.71
N GLY A 148 2.58 15.69 -6.09
CA GLY A 148 2.43 16.97 -5.40
C GLY A 148 2.00 16.77 -3.95
N VAL A 149 0.93 15.99 -3.70
CA VAL A 149 0.50 15.65 -2.33
C VAL A 149 1.59 14.86 -1.60
N ALA A 150 2.24 13.90 -2.26
CA ALA A 150 3.35 13.15 -1.67
C ALA A 150 4.50 14.04 -1.21
N ARG A 151 4.87 15.05 -2.00
CA ARG A 151 5.88 16.05 -1.62
C ARG A 151 5.41 16.91 -0.45
N ASP A 152 4.17 17.38 -0.49
CA ASP A 152 3.64 18.33 0.50
C ASP A 152 3.53 17.69 1.90
N VAL A 153 3.19 16.38 2.00
CA VAL A 153 3.22 15.66 3.28
C VAL A 153 4.64 15.44 3.80
N CYS A 154 5.65 15.40 2.94
CA CYS A 154 7.05 15.27 3.33
C CYS A 154 7.70 16.60 3.72
N ALA A 155 7.28 17.71 3.13
CA ALA A 155 7.92 19.03 3.25
C ALA A 155 8.22 19.49 4.69
N PRO A 156 7.31 19.30 5.69
CA PRO A 156 7.60 19.70 7.07
C PRO A 156 8.73 18.91 7.75
N TYR A 157 9.17 17.81 7.14
CA TYR A 157 10.14 16.88 7.74
C TYR A 157 11.55 16.99 7.14
N GLY A 158 11.72 17.71 6.05
CA GLY A 158 13.00 18.00 5.40
C GLY A 158 12.89 18.09 3.89
N GLU A 159 13.75 18.89 3.26
CA GLU A 159 13.73 19.18 1.81
C GLU A 159 14.01 17.93 0.95
N ASP A 160 14.81 16.99 1.45
CA ASP A 160 15.20 15.76 0.76
C ASP A 160 14.26 14.57 1.01
N VAL A 161 13.32 14.67 1.98
CA VAL A 161 12.50 13.55 2.44
C VAL A 161 11.65 12.97 1.32
N TYR A 162 10.99 13.84 0.53
CA TYR A 162 10.22 13.38 -0.63
C TYR A 162 11.08 12.66 -1.65
N ALA A 163 12.20 13.26 -2.08
CA ALA A 163 13.08 12.68 -3.10
C ALA A 163 13.64 11.32 -2.65
N ARG A 164 14.01 11.19 -1.37
CA ARG A 164 14.51 9.94 -0.76
C ARG A 164 13.43 8.86 -0.78
N TYR A 165 12.23 9.14 -0.30
CA TYR A 165 11.16 8.14 -0.19
C TYR A 165 10.49 7.83 -1.53
N LYS A 166 10.46 8.78 -2.45
CA LYS A 166 10.05 8.55 -3.84
C LYS A 166 11.00 7.59 -4.56
N ARG A 167 12.31 7.82 -4.45
CA ARG A 167 13.32 6.91 -5.01
C ARG A 167 13.22 5.51 -4.42
N TRP A 168 13.07 5.41 -3.11
CA TRP A 168 12.90 4.12 -2.44
C TRP A 168 11.61 3.41 -2.89
N CYS A 169 10.53 4.15 -3.12
CA CYS A 169 9.30 3.62 -3.70
C CYS A 169 9.53 3.03 -5.09
N ASP A 170 10.24 3.75 -5.98
CA ASP A 170 10.56 3.26 -7.31
C ASP A 170 11.41 1.98 -7.28
N GLU A 171 12.42 1.93 -6.41
CA GLU A 171 13.27 0.76 -6.21
C GLU A 171 12.52 -0.44 -5.63
N TYR A 172 11.63 -0.20 -4.66
CA TYR A 172 10.86 -1.24 -4.01
C TYR A 172 9.86 -1.90 -4.97
N PHE A 173 9.13 -1.10 -5.76
CA PHE A 173 8.07 -1.59 -6.65
C PHE A 173 8.56 -1.91 -8.07
N TYR A 174 9.85 -2.14 -8.25
CA TYR A 174 10.44 -2.49 -9.53
C TYR A 174 10.37 -3.99 -9.84
N LEU A 175 9.79 -4.34 -10.97
CA LEU A 175 9.74 -5.72 -11.49
C LEU A 175 10.99 -5.98 -12.35
N LYS A 176 12.02 -6.53 -11.75
CA LYS A 176 13.33 -6.73 -12.40
C LYS A 176 13.26 -7.55 -13.69
N HIS A 177 12.42 -8.59 -13.73
CA HIS A 177 12.26 -9.47 -14.89
C HIS A 177 11.41 -8.84 -16.02
N ARG A 178 10.80 -7.68 -15.78
CA ARG A 178 10.02 -6.89 -16.75
C ARG A 178 10.71 -5.58 -17.14
N ASP A 179 11.74 -5.19 -16.42
CA ASP A 179 12.40 -3.89 -16.57
C ASP A 179 11.40 -2.71 -16.50
N GLU A 180 10.45 -2.79 -15.57
CA GLU A 180 9.43 -1.76 -15.34
C GLU A 180 9.07 -1.62 -13.85
N THR A 181 8.59 -0.45 -13.45
CA THR A 181 7.95 -0.26 -12.14
C THR A 181 6.51 -0.76 -12.15
N ARG A 182 5.96 -1.13 -10.98
CA ARG A 182 4.56 -1.55 -10.84
C ARG A 182 3.57 -0.47 -11.30
N GLY A 183 3.93 0.80 -11.08
CA GLY A 183 3.15 1.97 -11.43
C GLY A 183 4.02 3.22 -11.49
N VAL A 184 3.46 4.38 -11.22
CA VAL A 184 4.17 5.67 -11.25
C VAL A 184 4.85 6.02 -9.93
N GLY A 185 4.82 5.11 -8.94
CA GLY A 185 5.43 5.31 -7.63
C GLY A 185 4.57 6.15 -6.68
N GLY A 186 5.25 6.83 -5.78
CA GLY A 186 4.68 7.61 -4.68
C GLY A 186 5.68 7.73 -3.55
N LEU A 187 5.36 7.24 -2.35
CA LEU A 187 6.23 7.22 -1.18
C LEU A 187 6.40 5.80 -0.65
N PHE A 188 7.63 5.48 -0.26
CA PHE A 188 7.93 4.29 0.53
C PHE A 188 9.01 4.59 1.55
N TYR A 189 8.77 4.25 2.81
CA TYR A 189 9.74 4.32 3.89
C TYR A 189 9.63 3.10 4.81
N ASP A 190 10.73 2.72 5.41
CA ASP A 190 10.83 1.64 6.38
C ASP A 190 11.89 1.99 7.43
N ASP A 191 11.94 1.23 8.52
CA ASP A 191 12.92 1.42 9.60
C ASP A 191 13.00 2.86 10.15
N LEU A 192 11.91 3.65 10.06
CA LEU A 192 11.89 5.04 10.49
C LEU A 192 11.81 5.13 12.01
N ASN A 193 12.91 5.57 12.65
CA ASN A 193 12.99 5.84 14.10
C ASN A 193 13.82 7.08 14.44
N GLU A 194 14.38 7.75 13.45
CA GLU A 194 15.20 8.95 13.62
C GLU A 194 14.37 10.16 14.07
N GLY A 195 14.85 10.89 15.08
CA GLY A 195 14.17 12.05 15.64
C GLY A 195 13.15 11.73 16.72
N GLY A 196 13.06 10.46 17.13
CA GLY A 196 12.21 10.00 18.21
C GLY A 196 10.77 9.68 17.80
N PHE A 197 10.06 9.03 18.72
CA PHE A 197 8.72 8.50 18.46
C PHE A 197 7.72 9.57 17.97
N GLU A 198 7.66 10.71 18.63
CA GLU A 198 6.67 11.76 18.31
C GLU A 198 6.82 12.28 16.87
N ARG A 199 8.07 12.51 16.44
CA ARG A 199 8.34 12.96 15.07
C ARG A 199 7.97 11.89 14.03
N CYS A 200 8.38 10.64 14.27
CA CYS A 200 8.10 9.52 13.38
C CYS A 200 6.61 9.19 13.32
N PHE A 201 5.93 9.24 14.47
CA PHE A 201 4.49 9.03 14.56
C PHE A 201 3.72 10.13 13.83
N ALA A 202 4.06 11.41 14.05
CA ALA A 202 3.46 12.53 13.34
C ALA A 202 3.65 12.42 11.82
N PHE A 203 4.86 12.05 11.36
CA PHE A 203 5.11 11.79 9.93
C PHE A 203 4.21 10.66 9.39
N THR A 204 4.13 9.54 10.10
CA THR A 204 3.28 8.41 9.70
C THR A 204 1.80 8.79 9.65
N GLN A 205 1.35 9.65 10.57
CA GLN A 205 -0.01 10.18 10.57
C GLN A 205 -0.30 11.03 9.33
N VAL A 206 0.57 11.96 8.97
CA VAL A 206 0.34 12.82 7.80
C VAL A 206 0.43 12.02 6.49
N VAL A 207 1.30 11.01 6.39
CA VAL A 207 1.35 10.11 5.22
C VAL A 207 0.04 9.32 5.10
N GLY A 208 -0.44 8.70 6.18
CA GLY A 208 -1.70 7.95 6.17
C GLY A 208 -2.92 8.82 5.85
N GLN A 209 -2.96 10.03 6.37
CA GLN A 209 -4.05 10.97 6.14
C GLN A 209 -4.01 11.56 4.72
N GLY A 210 -2.83 11.88 4.21
CA GLY A 210 -2.62 12.44 2.88
C GLY A 210 -2.98 11.48 1.74
N PHE A 211 -3.09 10.18 2.02
CA PHE A 211 -3.53 9.20 1.02
C PHE A 211 -4.86 9.56 0.35
N LEU A 212 -5.85 9.96 1.13
CA LEU A 212 -7.16 10.35 0.59
C LEU A 212 -7.07 11.64 -0.23
N ASP A 213 -6.30 12.62 0.24
CA ASP A 213 -6.08 13.89 -0.48
C ASP A 213 -5.39 13.65 -1.83
N ALA A 214 -4.54 12.63 -1.92
CA ALA A 214 -3.88 12.22 -3.15
C ALA A 214 -4.79 11.43 -4.10
N TYR A 215 -5.59 10.48 -3.58
CA TYR A 215 -6.32 9.53 -4.42
C TYR A 215 -7.75 9.96 -4.78
N GLN A 216 -8.50 10.50 -3.82
CA GLN A 216 -9.92 10.82 -4.03
C GLN A 216 -10.16 11.75 -5.23
N PRO A 217 -9.41 12.87 -5.43
CA PRO A 217 -9.61 13.74 -6.58
C PRO A 217 -9.37 13.04 -7.92
N ILE A 218 -8.45 12.09 -7.98
CA ILE A 218 -8.17 11.30 -9.19
C ILE A 218 -9.34 10.36 -9.48
N ALA A 219 -9.80 9.61 -8.48
CA ALA A 219 -10.92 8.69 -8.63
C ALA A 219 -12.20 9.42 -9.06
N GLU A 220 -12.53 10.54 -8.41
CA GLU A 220 -13.71 11.36 -8.74
C GLU A 220 -13.64 11.92 -10.17
N ARG A 221 -12.48 12.33 -10.64
CA ARG A 221 -12.27 12.88 -11.99
C ARG A 221 -12.41 11.81 -13.07
N ARG A 222 -12.04 10.55 -12.78
CA ARG A 222 -11.92 9.50 -13.78
C ARG A 222 -13.02 8.45 -13.76
N LYS A 223 -13.80 8.32 -12.68
CA LYS A 223 -14.77 7.23 -12.50
C LYS A 223 -15.85 7.16 -13.59
N ASP A 224 -16.21 8.30 -14.17
CA ASP A 224 -17.24 8.40 -15.20
C ASP A 224 -16.66 8.50 -16.63
N THR A 225 -15.34 8.32 -16.80
CA THR A 225 -14.70 8.34 -18.13
C THR A 225 -15.23 7.16 -18.96
N PRO A 226 -15.79 7.39 -20.16
CA PRO A 226 -16.26 6.31 -21.03
C PRO A 226 -15.11 5.35 -21.42
N TYR A 227 -15.37 4.06 -21.40
CA TYR A 227 -14.43 3.03 -21.83
C TYR A 227 -15.15 1.86 -22.49
N GLY A 228 -14.42 1.09 -23.28
CA GLY A 228 -14.92 -0.10 -23.95
C GLY A 228 -14.18 -1.38 -23.52
N GLU A 229 -14.46 -2.44 -24.26
CA GLU A 229 -13.84 -3.75 -24.04
C GLU A 229 -12.30 -3.71 -24.19
N ARG A 230 -11.78 -2.92 -25.14
CA ARG A 230 -10.34 -2.76 -25.36
C ARG A 230 -9.62 -2.26 -24.10
N GLU A 231 -10.12 -1.19 -23.51
CA GLU A 231 -9.53 -0.61 -22.29
C GLU A 231 -9.64 -1.59 -21.11
N ARG A 232 -10.78 -2.28 -21.02
CA ARG A 232 -11.01 -3.27 -19.96
C ARG A 232 -10.06 -4.45 -20.06
N GLU A 233 -9.89 -5.02 -21.25
CA GLU A 233 -8.97 -6.16 -21.49
C GLU A 233 -7.53 -5.77 -21.19
N PHE A 234 -7.12 -4.57 -21.58
CA PHE A 234 -5.78 -4.07 -21.22
C PHE A 234 -5.60 -3.90 -19.72
N GLN A 235 -6.59 -3.38 -19.01
CA GLN A 235 -6.57 -3.31 -17.55
C GLN A 235 -6.39 -4.70 -16.92
N LEU A 236 -7.15 -5.70 -17.37
CA LEU A 236 -7.05 -7.08 -16.88
C LEU A 236 -5.65 -7.66 -17.14
N TYR A 237 -5.08 -7.42 -18.32
CA TYR A 237 -3.71 -7.80 -18.62
C TYR A 237 -2.70 -7.12 -17.69
N ARG A 238 -2.79 -5.82 -17.48
CA ARG A 238 -1.89 -5.08 -16.60
C ARG A 238 -2.04 -5.47 -15.13
N ARG A 239 -3.22 -5.88 -14.69
CA ARG A 239 -3.42 -6.47 -13.36
C ARG A 239 -2.60 -7.75 -13.16
N GLY A 240 -2.28 -8.48 -14.23
CA GLY A 240 -1.32 -9.59 -14.16
C GLY A 240 0.05 -9.15 -13.65
N ARG A 241 0.55 -7.97 -14.05
CA ARG A 241 1.82 -7.40 -13.55
C ARG A 241 1.74 -7.04 -12.07
N TYR A 242 0.58 -6.52 -11.64
CA TYR A 242 0.32 -6.25 -10.23
C TYR A 242 0.37 -7.53 -9.38
N VAL A 243 -0.25 -8.61 -9.87
CA VAL A 243 -0.21 -9.94 -9.21
C VAL A 243 1.22 -10.50 -9.18
N GLU A 244 1.97 -10.40 -10.27
CA GLU A 244 3.38 -10.84 -10.32
C GLU A 244 4.19 -10.17 -9.21
N PHE A 245 4.10 -8.85 -9.06
CA PHE A 245 4.82 -8.14 -8.01
C PHE A 245 4.41 -8.64 -6.62
N ASN A 246 3.10 -8.67 -6.34
CA ASN A 246 2.59 -9.00 -5.01
C ASN A 246 2.95 -10.43 -4.57
N LEU A 247 2.94 -11.40 -5.49
CA LEU A 247 3.24 -12.79 -5.16
C LEU A 247 4.74 -13.13 -5.19
N VAL A 248 5.54 -12.42 -6.00
CA VAL A 248 6.96 -12.78 -6.20
C VAL A 248 7.90 -11.86 -5.42
N TYR A 249 7.59 -10.58 -5.29
CA TYR A 249 8.53 -9.58 -4.76
C TYR A 249 8.06 -8.87 -3.49
N ASP A 250 6.75 -8.81 -3.23
CA ASP A 250 6.25 -8.03 -2.09
C ASP A 250 6.66 -8.66 -0.76
N ARG A 251 7.60 -7.99 -0.07
CA ARG A 251 8.09 -8.44 1.25
C ARG A 251 6.98 -8.53 2.29
N GLY A 252 5.97 -7.64 2.21
CA GLY A 252 4.82 -7.64 3.11
C GLY A 252 3.94 -8.89 2.95
N THR A 253 3.63 -9.26 1.71
CA THR A 253 2.91 -10.50 1.39
C THR A 253 3.70 -11.74 1.86
N LEU A 254 4.99 -11.82 1.51
CA LEU A 254 5.84 -12.94 1.92
C LEU A 254 5.96 -13.05 3.45
N PHE A 255 6.20 -11.92 4.14
CA PHE A 255 6.25 -11.88 5.59
C PHE A 255 4.92 -12.36 6.21
N GLY A 256 3.79 -11.85 5.71
CA GLY A 256 2.48 -12.23 6.22
C GLY A 256 2.21 -13.73 6.09
N LEU A 257 2.48 -14.31 4.92
CA LEU A 257 2.28 -15.75 4.68
C LEU A 257 3.25 -16.61 5.51
N GLN A 258 4.53 -16.22 5.60
CA GLN A 258 5.55 -16.97 6.37
C GLN A 258 5.37 -16.88 7.89
N SER A 259 4.79 -15.79 8.39
CA SER A 259 4.51 -15.58 9.81
C SER A 259 3.17 -16.19 10.28
N GLY A 260 2.49 -16.96 9.41
CA GLY A 260 1.17 -17.53 9.71
C GLY A 260 0.07 -16.47 9.79
N GLY A 261 0.21 -15.40 9.03
CA GLY A 261 -0.82 -14.37 8.86
C GLY A 261 -2.08 -14.93 8.22
N ARG A 262 -3.21 -14.23 8.40
CA ARG A 262 -4.49 -14.66 7.82
C ARG A 262 -4.47 -14.49 6.29
N THR A 263 -4.49 -15.62 5.58
CA THR A 263 -4.34 -15.66 4.11
C THR A 263 -5.36 -14.78 3.39
N GLU A 264 -6.63 -14.83 3.77
CA GLU A 264 -7.69 -14.02 3.15
C GLU A 264 -7.45 -12.52 3.32
N SER A 265 -6.94 -12.10 4.48
CA SER A 265 -6.61 -10.70 4.78
C SER A 265 -5.38 -10.20 4.02
N ILE A 266 -4.49 -11.12 3.65
CA ILE A 266 -3.29 -10.83 2.84
C ILE A 266 -3.66 -10.79 1.36
N LEU A 267 -4.33 -11.83 0.86
CA LEU A 267 -4.64 -11.99 -0.56
C LEU A 267 -5.84 -11.15 -1.04
N MET A 268 -6.57 -10.48 -0.14
CA MET A 268 -7.57 -9.46 -0.53
C MET A 268 -6.95 -8.31 -1.34
N SER A 269 -5.63 -8.16 -1.28
CA SER A 269 -4.87 -7.15 -2.05
C SER A 269 -4.82 -7.45 -3.55
N LEU A 270 -5.13 -8.67 -3.95
CA LEU A 270 -5.11 -9.06 -5.36
C LEU A 270 -6.38 -8.59 -6.08
N PRO A 271 -6.29 -8.24 -7.37
CA PRO A 271 -7.47 -7.90 -8.16
C PRO A 271 -8.40 -9.11 -8.32
N PRO A 272 -9.75 -8.91 -8.32
CA PRO A 272 -10.71 -10.00 -8.42
C PRO A 272 -10.72 -10.67 -9.80
N ARG A 273 -10.25 -9.95 -10.82
CA ARG A 273 -10.12 -10.43 -12.20
C ARG A 273 -8.78 -10.01 -12.76
N VAL A 274 -8.14 -10.93 -13.46
CA VAL A 274 -6.82 -10.75 -14.06
C VAL A 274 -6.74 -11.58 -15.35
N ARG A 275 -5.94 -11.10 -16.28
CA ARG A 275 -5.63 -11.84 -17.51
C ARG A 275 -4.11 -11.99 -17.65
N PHE A 276 -3.67 -13.21 -17.91
CA PHE A 276 -2.31 -13.51 -18.32
C PHE A 276 -2.29 -13.82 -19.82
N GLU A 277 -1.45 -13.10 -20.56
CA GLU A 277 -1.35 -13.27 -22.00
C GLU A 277 0.12 -13.49 -22.39
N TYR A 278 0.35 -14.52 -23.19
CA TYR A 278 1.69 -14.85 -23.65
C TYR A 278 2.17 -13.85 -24.69
N ALA A 279 3.35 -13.25 -24.44
CA ALA A 279 4.04 -12.32 -25.35
C ALA A 279 3.18 -11.16 -25.89
N TYR A 280 2.23 -10.65 -25.06
CA TYR A 280 1.43 -9.50 -25.46
C TYR A 280 2.29 -8.29 -25.79
N GLN A 281 1.98 -7.67 -26.92
CA GLN A 281 2.59 -6.42 -27.39
C GLN A 281 1.46 -5.44 -27.72
N PRO A 282 1.44 -4.25 -27.11
CA PRO A 282 0.48 -3.24 -27.50
C PRO A 282 0.77 -2.70 -28.89
N GLU A 283 -0.24 -2.27 -29.61
CA GLU A 283 -0.10 -1.62 -30.91
C GLU A 283 0.77 -0.36 -30.80
N ALA A 284 1.74 -0.22 -31.69
CA ALA A 284 2.66 0.92 -31.68
C ALA A 284 1.91 2.24 -31.80
N GLY A 285 2.23 3.21 -30.95
CA GLY A 285 1.58 4.53 -30.89
C GLY A 285 0.22 4.54 -30.20
N SER A 286 -0.26 3.39 -29.71
CA SER A 286 -1.51 3.33 -28.93
C SER A 286 -1.35 3.88 -27.52
N SER A 287 -2.48 4.16 -26.87
CA SER A 287 -2.50 4.58 -25.45
C SER A 287 -1.93 3.50 -24.54
N GLU A 288 -2.11 2.23 -24.89
CA GLU A 288 -1.55 1.08 -24.18
C GLU A 288 -0.01 1.03 -24.29
N ALA A 289 0.54 1.32 -25.47
CA ALA A 289 2.00 1.39 -25.68
C ALA A 289 2.62 2.56 -24.88
N ARG A 290 1.91 3.69 -24.78
CA ARG A 290 2.38 4.87 -24.04
C ARG A 290 2.55 4.60 -22.54
N LEU A 291 1.86 3.62 -21.97
CA LEU A 291 2.03 3.27 -20.56
C LEU A 291 3.49 2.95 -20.22
N ALA A 292 4.24 2.33 -21.15
CA ALA A 292 5.64 1.97 -20.92
C ALA A 292 6.52 3.17 -20.53
N ASP A 293 6.21 4.36 -21.03
CA ASP A 293 6.94 5.60 -20.72
C ASP A 293 6.73 6.04 -19.27
N TYR A 294 5.61 5.65 -18.65
CA TYR A 294 5.27 5.97 -17.26
C TYR A 294 5.81 4.95 -16.26
N LEU A 295 6.20 3.78 -16.72
CA LEU A 295 6.70 2.69 -15.87
C LEU A 295 8.22 2.70 -15.72
N LYS A 296 8.84 3.83 -15.96
CA LYS A 296 10.26 4.08 -15.70
C LYS A 296 10.40 5.13 -14.59
N PRO A 297 11.33 4.91 -13.62
CA PRO A 297 11.60 5.93 -12.60
C PRO A 297 11.98 7.27 -13.23
N ARG A 298 11.30 8.31 -12.83
CA ARG A 298 11.61 9.70 -13.25
C ARG A 298 11.02 10.72 -12.28
N ASP A 299 11.48 11.96 -12.40
CA ASP A 299 10.93 13.08 -11.65
C ASP A 299 9.61 13.53 -12.30
N TRP A 300 8.56 13.67 -11.49
CA TRP A 300 7.22 14.04 -11.93
C TRP A 300 6.88 15.51 -11.65
N ILE A 301 7.58 16.12 -10.65
CA ILE A 301 7.33 17.48 -10.13
C ILE A 301 8.66 18.20 -9.82
#